data_0f6c4e7719ca4b2b1f9f2fcdb9053f45
#
_entry.id   0f6c4e7719ca4b2b1f9f2fcdb9053f45
#
_cell.length_a   1.000
_cell.length_b   1.000
_cell.length_c   1.000
_cell.angle_alpha   90.00
_cell.angle_beta   90.00
_cell.angle_gamma   90.00
#
_symmetry.space_group_name_H-M   'P 1'
#
loop_
_entity.id
_entity.type
_entity.pdbx_description
1 polymer ?
#
loop_
_entity_poly.entity_id
_entity_poly.type
_entity_poly.pdbx_seq_one_letter_code
_entity_poly.pdbx_strand_id
1 'polypeptide(L)'
;NCIQVCGTNGKGSTISFLRSILKEANIKCNIYTSPHVKCINERFIYNDEMISDDDLSNLLNEIEEINNGQPLTYFEALTAAFFYGCKKYKQNLVIAEFGLFGRGDAVNILKKNLCNIVTSCSEDHLDWLPKDHRTIERIIFEKTSSLLNSNIVVAKQSSDEITECIKKNISKNSANKYYFKENYNFVLKENNFFYYEDKYGGLKIPKPNLNGQFQLENAATAIATLRILEDIKIKDQNIIDGVQKASNIAR
;
A
#
# COMPACT_ATOMS: atom_id res chain seq x y z
N ASN A 1 4.46 13.68 -1.48
CA ASN A 1 3.36 12.92 -2.09
C ASN A 1 3.53 11.44 -1.75
N CYS A 2 2.73 10.89 -0.83
CA CYS A 2 2.83 9.50 -0.40
C CYS A 2 1.48 8.77 -0.52
N ILE A 3 1.49 7.53 -0.97
CA ILE A 3 0.39 6.56 -0.85
C ILE A 3 0.75 5.64 0.30
N GLN A 4 -0.08 5.56 1.32
CA GLN A 4 0.13 4.66 2.46
C GLN A 4 -0.78 3.44 2.34
N VAL A 5 -0.24 2.25 2.61
CA VAL A 5 -0.95 0.98 2.42
C VAL A 5 -1.02 0.22 3.74
N CYS A 6 -2.22 0.03 4.26
CA CYS A 6 -2.50 -0.77 5.46
C CYS A 6 -3.42 -1.96 5.14
N GLY A 7 -3.62 -2.84 6.10
CA GLY A 7 -4.45 -4.04 6.00
C GLY A 7 -3.72 -5.27 6.52
N THR A 8 -4.36 -6.44 6.44
CA THR A 8 -3.74 -7.70 6.84
C THR A 8 -3.08 -8.37 5.64
N ASN A 9 -3.83 -8.65 4.61
CA ASN A 9 -3.36 -9.34 3.42
C ASN A 9 -3.42 -8.44 2.18
N GLY A 10 -2.55 -8.70 1.19
CA GLY A 10 -2.59 -8.03 -0.11
C GLY A 10 -1.82 -6.72 -0.20
N LYS A 11 -1.24 -6.18 0.89
CA LYS A 11 -0.47 -4.92 0.88
C LYS A 11 0.65 -4.95 -0.18
N GLY A 12 1.60 -5.87 -0.06
CA GLY A 12 2.73 -5.99 -0.99
C GLY A 12 2.30 -6.26 -2.44
N SER A 13 1.25 -7.08 -2.65
CA SER A 13 0.71 -7.31 -4.00
C SER A 13 0.07 -6.06 -4.60
N THR A 14 -0.72 -5.31 -3.81
CA THR A 14 -1.29 -4.03 -4.25
C THR A 14 -0.18 -3.04 -4.61
N ILE A 15 0.88 -2.97 -3.81
CA ILE A 15 2.06 -2.14 -4.09
C ILE A 15 2.77 -2.59 -5.38
N SER A 16 2.87 -3.90 -5.63
CA SER A 16 3.44 -4.43 -6.86
C SER A 16 2.66 -4.00 -8.09
N PHE A 17 1.33 -4.01 -8.04
CA PHE A 17 0.49 -3.50 -9.12
C PHE A 17 0.63 -1.99 -9.31
N LEU A 18 0.60 -1.21 -8.22
CA LEU A 18 0.83 0.24 -8.28
C LEU A 18 2.16 0.56 -8.96
N ARG A 19 3.25 -0.07 -8.50
CA ARG A 19 4.58 0.09 -9.08
C ARG A 19 4.60 -0.23 -10.56
N SER A 20 4.04 -1.37 -10.96
CA SER A 20 4.07 -1.83 -12.34
C SER A 20 3.30 -0.88 -13.26
N ILE A 21 2.12 -0.41 -12.86
CA ILE A 21 1.32 0.55 -13.62
C ILE A 21 2.04 1.90 -13.74
N LEU A 22 2.61 2.41 -12.64
CA LEU A 22 3.38 3.65 -12.63
C LEU A 22 4.61 3.56 -13.55
N LYS A 23 5.30 2.43 -13.55
CA LYS A 23 6.45 2.18 -14.42
C LYS A 23 6.06 2.23 -15.90
N GLU A 24 4.94 1.64 -16.30
CA GLU A 24 4.42 1.72 -17.67
C GLU A 24 4.01 3.17 -18.06
N ALA A 25 3.67 3.99 -17.09
CA ALA A 25 3.42 5.41 -17.28
C ALA A 25 4.69 6.29 -17.22
N ASN A 26 5.89 5.69 -17.10
CA ASN A 26 7.18 6.37 -16.88
C ASN A 26 7.21 7.26 -15.63
N ILE A 27 6.48 6.88 -14.59
CA ILE A 27 6.45 7.57 -13.30
C ILE A 27 7.26 6.76 -12.32
N LYS A 28 8.46 7.24 -11.97
CA LYS A 28 9.31 6.61 -10.97
C LYS A 28 8.80 6.89 -9.57
N CYS A 29 8.94 5.91 -8.69
CA CYS A 29 8.55 6.04 -7.30
C CYS A 29 9.58 5.43 -6.35
N ASN A 30 9.51 5.86 -5.09
CA ASN A 30 10.22 5.25 -3.98
C ASN A 30 9.23 4.38 -3.20
N ILE A 31 9.63 3.17 -2.85
CA ILE A 31 8.73 2.19 -2.22
C ILE A 31 9.37 1.63 -0.96
N TYR A 32 8.59 1.63 0.13
CA TYR A 32 8.91 0.95 1.38
C TYR A 32 7.96 -0.19 1.63
N THR A 33 8.49 -1.40 1.79
CA THR A 33 7.72 -2.62 2.06
C THR A 33 8.25 -3.38 3.26
N SER A 34 7.40 -4.23 3.87
CA SER A 34 7.76 -5.10 4.98
C SER A 34 6.86 -6.34 5.07
N PRO A 35 7.38 -7.48 5.58
CA PRO A 35 8.80 -7.77 5.80
C PRO A 35 9.56 -8.08 4.49
N HIS A 36 10.88 -8.20 4.54
CA HIS A 36 11.68 -8.78 3.47
C HIS A 36 11.64 -10.32 3.54
N VAL A 37 12.01 -10.98 2.45
CA VAL A 37 12.06 -12.45 2.36
C VAL A 37 13.51 -12.96 2.32
N LYS A 38 14.36 -12.35 1.51
CA LYS A 38 15.77 -12.77 1.33
C LYS A 38 16.73 -11.79 1.99
N CYS A 39 16.61 -10.53 1.72
CA CYS A 39 17.52 -9.50 2.25
C CYS A 39 16.76 -8.21 2.59
N ILE A 40 17.33 -7.46 3.53
CA ILE A 40 16.76 -6.23 4.05
C ILE A 40 16.55 -5.16 2.98
N ASN A 41 17.38 -5.17 1.93
CA ASN A 41 17.34 -4.22 0.81
C ASN A 41 16.02 -4.23 0.07
N GLU A 42 15.31 -5.39 0.05
CA GLU A 42 13.98 -5.53 -0.55
C GLU A 42 12.97 -4.52 -0.01
N ARG A 43 13.19 -4.02 1.22
CA ARG A 43 12.31 -3.02 1.84
C ARG A 43 12.47 -1.64 1.25
N PHE A 44 13.58 -1.38 0.54
CA PHE A 44 14.01 -0.06 0.09
C PHE A 44 14.15 -0.02 -1.43
N ILE A 45 13.16 0.50 -2.10
CA ILE A 45 13.22 0.74 -3.54
C ILE A 45 13.24 2.25 -3.76
N TYR A 46 14.28 2.73 -4.45
CA TYR A 46 14.42 4.12 -4.83
C TYR A 46 14.55 4.21 -6.36
N ASN A 47 13.78 5.11 -6.98
CA ASN A 47 13.77 5.28 -8.44
C ASN A 47 13.47 3.97 -9.21
N ASP A 48 12.63 3.09 -8.64
CA ASP A 48 12.32 1.75 -9.14
C ASP A 48 13.44 0.72 -9.02
N GLU A 49 14.53 1.01 -8.34
CA GLU A 49 15.65 0.10 -8.11
C GLU A 49 15.83 -0.21 -6.61
N MET A 50 16.17 -1.45 -6.31
CA MET A 50 16.49 -1.87 -4.95
C MET A 50 17.81 -1.22 -4.53
N ILE A 51 17.85 -0.71 -3.29
CA ILE A 51 19.05 -0.07 -2.74
C ILE A 51 20.22 -1.05 -2.67
N SER A 52 21.43 -0.56 -2.92
CA SER A 52 22.67 -1.33 -2.71
C SER A 52 22.98 -1.52 -1.22
N ASP A 53 23.83 -2.51 -0.89
CA ASP A 53 24.29 -2.74 0.49
C ASP A 53 25.04 -1.52 1.03
N ASP A 54 25.91 -0.92 0.21
CA ASP A 54 26.69 0.25 0.58
C ASP A 54 25.80 1.48 0.86
N ASP A 55 24.84 1.75 -0.02
CA ASP A 55 23.91 2.87 0.18
C ASP A 55 23.01 2.67 1.40
N LEU A 56 22.55 1.43 1.64
CA LEU A 56 21.74 1.12 2.83
C LEU A 56 22.56 1.29 4.10
N SER A 57 23.80 0.79 4.12
CA SER A 57 24.71 0.96 5.26
C SER A 57 24.99 2.42 5.54
N ASN A 58 25.24 3.22 4.50
CA ASN A 58 25.43 4.66 4.64
C ASN A 58 24.19 5.35 5.21
N LEU A 59 22.99 5.04 4.73
CA LEU A 59 21.76 5.60 5.27
C LEU A 59 21.53 5.25 6.75
N LEU A 60 21.82 4.01 7.13
CA LEU A 60 21.66 3.57 8.53
C LEU A 60 22.66 4.26 9.45
N ASN A 61 23.92 4.42 9.01
CA ASN A 61 24.94 5.18 9.74
C ASN A 61 24.54 6.66 9.93
N GLU A 62 24.03 7.31 8.87
CA GLU A 62 23.52 8.67 8.96
C GLU A 62 22.36 8.78 9.96
N ILE A 63 21.45 7.80 10.00
CA ILE A 63 20.37 7.77 10.98
C ILE A 63 20.88 7.56 12.40
N GLU A 64 21.88 6.71 12.61
CA GLU A 64 22.50 6.49 13.92
C GLU A 64 23.13 7.78 14.44
N GLU A 65 23.89 8.50 13.61
CA GLU A 65 24.49 9.80 13.95
C GLU A 65 23.43 10.84 14.32
N ILE A 66 22.36 10.97 13.51
CA ILE A 66 21.27 11.92 13.76
C ILE A 66 20.51 11.56 15.04
N ASN A 67 20.32 10.28 15.30
CA ASN A 67 19.58 9.76 16.45
C ASN A 67 20.32 9.98 17.78
N ASN A 68 21.65 10.13 17.72
CA ASN A 68 22.50 10.46 18.87
C ASN A 68 22.26 9.53 20.09
N GLY A 69 22.19 8.23 19.87
CA GLY A 69 22.07 7.21 20.91
C GLY A 69 20.69 7.10 21.56
N GLN A 70 19.66 7.75 21.04
CA GLN A 70 18.31 7.58 21.55
C GLN A 70 17.77 6.17 21.21
N PRO A 71 16.94 5.55 22.09
CA PRO A 71 16.36 4.25 21.79
C PRO A 71 15.51 4.28 20.52
N LEU A 72 15.78 3.38 19.57
CA LEU A 72 14.97 3.12 18.38
C LEU A 72 14.76 1.62 18.25
N THR A 73 13.55 1.23 17.93
CA THR A 73 13.30 -0.14 17.49
C THR A 73 13.88 -0.36 16.08
N TYR A 74 14.14 -1.62 15.75
CA TYR A 74 14.61 -2.00 14.42
C TYR A 74 13.72 -1.44 13.29
N PHE A 75 12.39 -1.51 13.46
CA PHE A 75 11.46 -1.02 12.43
C PHE A 75 11.46 0.51 12.33
N GLU A 76 11.58 1.22 13.45
CA GLU A 76 11.70 2.68 13.47
C GLU A 76 12.98 3.14 12.77
N ALA A 77 14.12 2.50 13.03
CA ALA A 77 15.38 2.82 12.39
C ALA A 77 15.29 2.65 10.85
N LEU A 78 14.74 1.52 10.38
CA LEU A 78 14.55 1.27 8.94
C LEU A 78 13.57 2.27 8.31
N THR A 79 12.48 2.60 9.00
CA THR A 79 11.50 3.56 8.50
C THR A 79 12.09 4.96 8.42
N ALA A 80 12.86 5.37 9.43
CA ALA A 80 13.57 6.64 9.42
C ALA A 80 14.58 6.70 8.26
N ALA A 81 15.38 5.64 8.06
CA ALA A 81 16.32 5.53 6.96
C ALA A 81 15.62 5.65 5.61
N PHE A 82 14.47 4.98 5.41
CA PHE A 82 13.71 5.09 4.18
C PHE A 82 13.25 6.52 3.89
N PHE A 83 12.57 7.17 4.83
CA PHE A 83 12.08 8.54 4.62
C PHE A 83 13.21 9.56 4.51
N TYR A 84 14.31 9.34 5.21
CA TYR A 84 15.50 10.17 5.07
C TYR A 84 16.13 10.01 3.69
N GLY A 85 16.26 8.79 3.19
CA GLY A 85 16.75 8.49 1.86
C GLY A 85 15.90 9.09 0.74
N CYS A 86 14.60 9.32 0.96
CA CYS A 86 13.75 10.03 0.00
C CYS A 86 14.22 11.49 -0.28
N LYS A 87 15.04 12.10 0.59
CA LYS A 87 15.68 13.39 0.32
C LYS A 87 16.79 13.25 -0.72
N LYS A 88 17.53 12.15 -0.68
CA LYS A 88 18.62 11.82 -1.63
C LYS A 88 18.04 11.36 -2.97
N TYR A 89 17.03 10.50 -2.93
CA TYR A 89 16.36 9.93 -4.10
C TYR A 89 15.04 10.66 -4.36
N LYS A 90 15.13 11.90 -4.82
CA LYS A 90 13.97 12.79 -5.02
C LYS A 90 13.05 12.26 -6.11
N GLN A 91 11.93 11.68 -5.71
CA GLN A 91 10.83 11.34 -6.61
C GLN A 91 9.55 12.02 -6.15
N ASN A 92 8.64 12.24 -7.08
CA ASN A 92 7.38 12.89 -6.78
C ASN A 92 6.42 11.99 -6.00
N LEU A 93 6.55 10.66 -6.12
CA LEU A 93 5.66 9.69 -5.50
C LEU A 93 6.44 8.73 -4.59
N VAL A 94 5.87 8.51 -3.40
CA VAL A 94 6.31 7.51 -2.43
C VAL A 94 5.16 6.55 -2.19
N ILE A 95 5.43 5.26 -2.07
CA ILE A 95 4.46 4.24 -1.64
C ILE A 95 5.04 3.58 -0.40
N ALA A 96 4.31 3.61 0.72
CA ALA A 96 4.79 3.10 1.99
C ALA A 96 3.79 2.11 2.62
N GLU A 97 4.28 0.90 2.90
CA GLU A 97 3.54 -0.16 3.58
C GLU A 97 3.63 0.03 5.09
N PHE A 98 2.48 0.01 5.80
CA PHE A 98 2.48 -0.10 7.26
C PHE A 98 3.01 -1.47 7.70
N GLY A 99 3.82 -1.48 8.75
CA GLY A 99 4.43 -2.71 9.25
C GLY A 99 3.44 -3.65 9.93
N LEU A 100 2.68 -3.14 10.88
CA LEU A 100 1.79 -3.94 11.72
C LEU A 100 0.38 -3.35 11.80
N PHE A 101 0.25 -2.22 12.48
CA PHE A 101 -0.97 -1.45 12.66
C PHE A 101 -0.77 -0.05 12.10
N GLY A 102 -1.85 0.73 11.91
CA GLY A 102 -1.72 2.14 11.53
C GLY A 102 -1.40 3.01 12.73
N ARG A 103 -2.04 2.75 13.87
CA ARG A 103 -1.87 3.50 15.10
C ARG A 103 -0.56 3.10 15.79
N GLY A 104 0.33 4.09 16.01
CA GLY A 104 1.65 3.84 16.57
C GLY A 104 2.65 3.18 15.62
N ASP A 105 2.31 3.03 14.34
CA ASP A 105 3.23 2.53 13.32
C ASP A 105 4.23 3.63 12.91
N ALA A 106 5.50 3.25 12.79
CA ALA A 106 6.57 4.19 12.42
C ALA A 106 6.35 4.83 11.04
N VAL A 107 5.65 4.15 10.12
CA VAL A 107 5.30 4.71 8.80
C VAL A 107 4.27 5.84 8.91
N ASN A 108 3.54 5.92 10.03
CA ASN A 108 2.49 6.93 10.23
C ASN A 108 3.03 8.27 10.81
N ILE A 109 4.24 8.65 10.45
CA ILE A 109 4.88 9.92 10.86
C ILE A 109 4.53 11.10 9.95
N LEU A 110 3.89 10.83 8.83
CA LEU A 110 3.57 11.85 7.85
C LEU A 110 2.41 12.74 8.34
N LYS A 111 2.49 14.03 8.06
CA LYS A 111 1.40 14.99 8.34
C LYS A 111 0.35 15.02 7.22
N LYS A 112 0.74 14.61 6.01
CA LYS A 112 -0.09 14.59 4.80
C LYS A 112 0.31 13.41 3.93
N ASN A 113 -0.65 12.83 3.24
CA ASN A 113 -0.43 11.88 2.16
C ASN A 113 -1.40 12.15 0.99
N LEU A 114 -1.26 11.46 -0.11
CA LEU A 114 -2.17 11.55 -1.26
C LEU A 114 -3.39 10.66 -1.09
N CYS A 115 -3.13 9.45 -0.57
CA CYS A 115 -4.15 8.43 -0.46
C CYS A 115 -3.76 7.39 0.60
N ASN A 116 -4.75 6.86 1.28
CA ASN A 116 -4.64 5.67 2.10
C ASN A 116 -5.30 4.49 1.38
N ILE A 117 -4.67 3.34 1.38
CA ILE A 117 -5.25 2.09 0.90
C ILE A 117 -5.47 1.17 2.10
N VAL A 118 -6.69 0.68 2.25
CA VAL A 118 -7.03 -0.36 3.22
C VAL A 118 -7.25 -1.65 2.42
N THR A 119 -6.27 -2.54 2.43
CA THR A 119 -6.38 -3.86 1.80
C THR A 119 -7.25 -4.80 2.63
N SER A 120 -7.34 -6.09 2.30
CA SER A 120 -8.14 -7.05 3.06
C SER A 120 -7.71 -7.10 4.53
N CYS A 121 -8.69 -6.99 5.44
CA CYS A 121 -8.53 -7.13 6.88
C CYS A 121 -9.02 -8.52 7.33
N SER A 122 -8.25 -9.18 8.15
CA SER A 122 -8.58 -10.45 8.78
C SER A 122 -7.92 -10.55 10.15
N GLU A 123 -8.25 -11.58 10.90
CA GLU A 123 -7.57 -11.87 12.17
C GLU A 123 -6.09 -12.11 11.91
N ASP A 124 -5.25 -11.30 12.55
CA ASP A 124 -3.80 -11.35 12.48
C ASP A 124 -3.22 -10.56 13.64
N HIS A 125 -2.00 -10.90 14.06
CA HIS A 125 -1.30 -10.15 15.10
C HIS A 125 -2.07 -10.04 16.44
N LEU A 126 -2.95 -11.01 16.75
CA LEU A 126 -3.74 -11.02 17.97
C LEU A 126 -2.87 -11.00 19.24
N ASP A 127 -1.66 -11.56 19.17
CA ASP A 127 -0.72 -11.61 20.29
C ASP A 127 -0.20 -10.23 20.72
N TRP A 128 -0.28 -9.24 19.83
CA TRP A 128 0.08 -7.85 20.13
C TRP A 128 -1.04 -7.08 20.83
N LEU A 129 -2.22 -7.68 20.96
CA LEU A 129 -3.36 -7.08 21.62
C LEU A 129 -3.58 -7.70 23.02
N PRO A 130 -4.06 -6.91 24.00
CA PRO A 130 -4.51 -7.45 25.27
C PRO A 130 -5.53 -8.56 25.06
N LYS A 131 -5.51 -9.62 25.90
CA LYS A 131 -6.32 -10.83 25.72
C LYS A 131 -7.81 -10.56 25.55
N ASP A 132 -8.34 -9.59 26.29
CA ASP A 132 -9.73 -9.14 26.28
C ASP A 132 -10.11 -8.26 25.06
N HIS A 133 -9.12 -7.88 24.25
CA HIS A 133 -9.28 -7.07 23.05
C HIS A 133 -8.87 -7.79 21.75
N ARG A 134 -8.73 -9.10 21.76
CA ARG A 134 -8.33 -9.91 20.60
C ARG A 134 -9.51 -10.20 19.69
N THR A 135 -9.98 -9.18 18.99
CA THR A 135 -11.10 -9.27 18.05
C THR A 135 -10.75 -8.64 16.70
N ILE A 136 -11.48 -9.03 15.65
CA ILE A 136 -11.31 -8.44 14.31
C ILE A 136 -11.63 -6.95 14.32
N GLU A 137 -12.62 -6.50 15.07
CA GLU A 137 -13.00 -5.10 15.18
C GLU A 137 -11.85 -4.28 15.78
N ARG A 138 -11.13 -4.84 16.77
CA ARG A 138 -9.96 -4.18 17.34
C ARG A 138 -8.82 -4.09 16.36
N ILE A 139 -8.55 -5.13 15.58
CA ILE A 139 -7.54 -5.12 14.51
C ILE A 139 -7.88 -4.04 13.49
N ILE A 140 -9.13 -3.96 13.04
CA ILE A 140 -9.59 -2.95 12.08
C ILE A 140 -9.39 -1.56 12.68
N PHE A 141 -9.75 -1.36 13.95
CA PHE A 141 -9.53 -0.09 14.65
C PHE A 141 -8.04 0.30 14.65
N GLU A 142 -7.15 -0.59 15.06
CA GLU A 142 -5.70 -0.31 15.10
C GLU A 142 -5.11 0.00 13.71
N LYS A 143 -5.66 -0.60 12.66
CA LYS A 143 -5.21 -0.36 11.28
C LYS A 143 -5.77 0.93 10.66
N THR A 144 -6.96 1.35 11.03
CA THR A 144 -7.70 2.40 10.29
C THR A 144 -7.95 3.69 11.06
N SER A 145 -7.93 3.68 12.40
CA SER A 145 -8.30 4.85 13.22
C SER A 145 -7.35 6.04 13.11
N SER A 146 -6.14 5.81 12.63
CA SER A 146 -5.09 6.84 12.49
C SER A 146 -4.78 7.22 11.05
N LEU A 147 -5.60 6.79 10.09
CA LEU A 147 -5.44 7.17 8.69
C LEU A 147 -5.55 8.68 8.52
N LEU A 148 -4.65 9.25 7.73
CA LEU A 148 -4.62 10.67 7.44
C LEU A 148 -5.86 11.11 6.67
N ASN A 149 -6.21 12.39 6.81
CA ASN A 149 -7.37 12.99 6.14
C ASN A 149 -7.09 13.26 4.65
N SER A 150 -7.04 12.20 3.88
CA SER A 150 -6.86 12.16 2.44
C SER A 150 -7.73 11.04 1.84
N ASN A 151 -7.82 10.93 0.53
CA ASN A 151 -8.59 9.87 -0.12
C ASN A 151 -8.30 8.50 0.51
N ILE A 152 -9.35 7.70 0.71
CA ILE A 152 -9.23 6.34 1.26
C ILE A 152 -9.85 5.37 0.26
N VAL A 153 -9.07 4.41 -0.22
CA VAL A 153 -9.53 3.29 -1.04
C VAL A 153 -9.59 2.03 -0.20
N VAL A 154 -10.77 1.46 -0.08
CA VAL A 154 -11.01 0.23 0.69
C VAL A 154 -11.19 -0.93 -0.29
N ALA A 155 -10.30 -1.91 -0.22
CA ALA A 155 -10.37 -3.13 -1.01
C ALA A 155 -11.58 -3.99 -0.64
N LYS A 156 -11.87 -4.98 -1.49
CA LYS A 156 -12.85 -6.02 -1.16
C LYS A 156 -12.49 -6.69 0.15
N GLN A 157 -13.47 -6.82 1.04
CA GLN A 157 -13.35 -7.53 2.30
C GLN A 157 -14.00 -8.91 2.21
N SER A 158 -13.68 -9.81 3.14
CA SER A 158 -14.22 -11.15 3.20
C SER A 158 -15.71 -11.19 3.56
N SER A 159 -16.22 -10.14 4.22
CA SER A 159 -17.64 -10.00 4.55
C SER A 159 -18.07 -8.53 4.59
N ASP A 160 -19.39 -8.32 4.53
CA ASP A 160 -19.98 -6.99 4.60
C ASP A 160 -19.84 -6.40 6.03
N GLU A 161 -19.81 -7.24 7.09
CA GLU A 161 -19.60 -6.82 8.48
C GLU A 161 -18.22 -6.17 8.67
N ILE A 162 -17.18 -6.73 8.07
CA ILE A 162 -15.84 -6.14 8.09
C ILE A 162 -15.85 -4.79 7.36
N THR A 163 -16.51 -4.73 6.21
CA THR A 163 -16.65 -3.46 5.47
C THR A 163 -17.34 -2.39 6.29
N GLU A 164 -18.46 -2.72 6.95
CA GLU A 164 -19.19 -1.78 7.82
C GLU A 164 -18.37 -1.37 9.05
N CYS A 165 -17.58 -2.28 9.63
CA CYS A 165 -16.67 -1.95 10.71
C CYS A 165 -15.60 -0.94 10.26
N ILE A 166 -15.01 -1.13 9.07
CA ILE A 166 -14.07 -0.17 8.48
C ILE A 166 -14.75 1.18 8.26
N LYS A 167 -15.93 1.22 7.64
CA LYS A 167 -16.71 2.45 7.41
C LYS A 167 -16.93 3.22 8.70
N LYS A 168 -17.34 2.54 9.78
CA LYS A 168 -17.56 3.14 11.10
C LYS A 168 -16.29 3.78 11.64
N ASN A 169 -15.14 3.09 11.54
CA ASN A 169 -13.88 3.59 12.08
C ASN A 169 -13.36 4.82 11.33
N ILE A 170 -13.52 4.86 10.00
CA ILE A 170 -13.09 6.00 9.19
C ILE A 170 -14.18 7.05 8.95
N SER A 171 -15.34 6.92 9.59
CA SER A 171 -16.49 7.82 9.39
C SER A 171 -16.18 9.28 9.72
N LYS A 172 -15.35 9.52 10.73
CA LYS A 172 -14.93 10.87 11.16
C LYS A 172 -13.89 11.52 10.24
N ASN A 173 -13.25 10.74 9.37
CA ASN A 173 -12.33 11.27 8.38
C ASN A 173 -13.15 11.98 7.29
N SER A 174 -12.89 13.25 7.02
CA SER A 174 -13.68 14.08 6.07
C SER A 174 -13.29 13.82 4.60
N ALA A 175 -12.28 13.02 4.33
CA ALA A 175 -11.85 12.72 2.98
C ALA A 175 -12.84 11.84 2.19
N ASN A 176 -12.67 11.82 0.86
CA ASN A 176 -13.42 10.92 0.01
C ASN A 176 -13.04 9.47 0.27
N LYS A 177 -14.02 8.61 0.28
CA LYS A 177 -13.88 7.16 0.51
C LYS A 177 -14.41 6.40 -0.69
N TYR A 178 -13.63 5.43 -1.13
CA TYR A 178 -13.91 4.61 -2.32
C TYR A 178 -13.94 3.14 -1.92
N TYR A 179 -15.12 2.55 -1.95
CA TYR A 179 -15.36 1.17 -1.53
C TYR A 179 -15.57 0.27 -2.74
N PHE A 180 -15.06 -0.95 -2.63
CA PHE A 180 -15.41 -2.02 -3.57
C PHE A 180 -16.93 -2.24 -3.61
N LYS A 181 -17.47 -2.55 -4.79
CA LYS A 181 -18.90 -2.65 -5.15
C LYS A 181 -19.69 -1.34 -5.14
N GLU A 182 -19.25 -0.28 -4.44
CA GLU A 182 -19.95 1.00 -4.41
C GLU A 182 -19.35 2.01 -5.41
N ASN A 183 -18.02 2.11 -5.47
CA ASN A 183 -17.32 3.11 -6.26
C ASN A 183 -16.49 2.50 -7.39
N TYR A 184 -16.09 1.26 -7.23
CA TYR A 184 -15.41 0.47 -8.25
C TYR A 184 -15.73 -1.01 -8.07
N ASN A 185 -15.63 -1.75 -9.15
CA ASN A 185 -15.94 -3.18 -9.17
C ASN A 185 -15.08 -3.90 -10.19
N PHE A 186 -15.03 -5.22 -10.10
CA PHE A 186 -14.51 -6.07 -11.15
C PHE A 186 -15.33 -7.35 -11.26
N VAL A 187 -15.39 -7.89 -12.48
CA VAL A 187 -16.03 -9.16 -12.78
C VAL A 187 -15.06 -10.02 -13.57
N LEU A 188 -14.84 -11.24 -13.11
CA LEU A 188 -14.09 -12.22 -13.88
C LEU A 188 -14.91 -12.67 -15.09
N LYS A 189 -14.35 -12.57 -16.27
CA LYS A 189 -14.93 -13.05 -17.51
C LYS A 189 -14.18 -14.30 -18.00
N GLU A 190 -14.81 -15.05 -18.90
CA GLU A 190 -14.14 -16.14 -19.60
C GLU A 190 -12.93 -15.65 -20.39
N ASN A 191 -12.01 -16.55 -20.77
CA ASN A 191 -10.84 -16.26 -21.60
C ASN A 191 -9.72 -15.38 -20.98
N ASN A 192 -9.37 -15.63 -19.73
CA ASN A 192 -8.21 -14.96 -19.08
C ASN A 192 -8.27 -13.44 -18.98
N PHE A 193 -9.47 -12.85 -18.93
CA PHE A 193 -9.67 -11.43 -18.70
C PHE A 193 -10.56 -11.17 -17.48
N PHE A 194 -10.40 -10.00 -16.88
CA PHE A 194 -11.39 -9.45 -15.96
C PHE A 194 -11.83 -8.07 -16.46
N TYR A 195 -13.05 -7.71 -16.13
CA TYR A 195 -13.59 -6.38 -16.40
C TYR A 195 -13.55 -5.58 -15.10
N TYR A 196 -12.83 -4.47 -15.13
CA TYR A 196 -12.82 -3.46 -14.07
C TYR A 196 -13.74 -2.32 -14.49
N GLU A 197 -14.48 -1.73 -13.55
CA GLU A 197 -15.33 -0.55 -13.78
C GLU A 197 -15.32 0.40 -12.59
N ASP A 198 -15.39 1.69 -12.87
CA ASP A 198 -15.59 2.78 -11.92
C ASP A 198 -16.26 3.97 -12.61
N LYS A 199 -16.35 5.11 -11.93
CA LYS A 199 -16.94 6.34 -12.49
C LYS A 199 -16.24 6.88 -13.76
N TYR A 200 -15.01 6.47 -14.03
CA TYR A 200 -14.24 6.88 -15.21
C TYR A 200 -14.38 5.94 -16.39
N GLY A 201 -15.16 4.88 -16.26
CA GLY A 201 -15.44 3.90 -17.29
C GLY A 201 -14.86 2.52 -17.04
N GLY A 202 -15.18 1.59 -17.94
CA GLY A 202 -14.79 0.18 -17.85
C GLY A 202 -13.50 -0.13 -18.58
N LEU A 203 -12.72 -1.08 -18.05
CA LEU A 203 -11.51 -1.61 -18.67
C LEU A 203 -11.56 -3.13 -18.77
N LYS A 204 -11.22 -3.64 -19.95
CA LYS A 204 -10.97 -5.08 -20.15
C LYS A 204 -9.48 -5.33 -19.93
N ILE A 205 -9.14 -6.09 -18.90
CA ILE A 205 -7.77 -6.26 -18.44
C ILE A 205 -7.41 -7.75 -18.45
N PRO A 206 -6.23 -8.14 -18.99
CA PRO A 206 -5.75 -9.51 -18.87
C PRO A 206 -5.57 -9.90 -17.41
N LYS A 207 -5.76 -11.18 -17.08
CA LYS A 207 -5.43 -11.68 -15.74
C LYS A 207 -3.98 -11.38 -15.41
N PRO A 208 -3.71 -10.96 -14.17
CA PRO A 208 -2.33 -10.76 -13.71
C PRO A 208 -1.50 -12.05 -13.81
N ASN A 209 -0.23 -11.90 -14.03
CA ASN A 209 0.73 -13.04 -13.93
C ASN A 209 0.95 -13.50 -12.48
N LEU A 210 0.55 -12.71 -11.50
CA LEU A 210 0.62 -13.08 -10.09
C LEU A 210 -0.42 -14.17 -9.77
N ASN A 211 0.01 -15.23 -9.11
CA ASN A 211 -0.84 -16.37 -8.79
C ASN A 211 -1.86 -16.07 -7.68
N GLY A 212 -3.07 -16.59 -7.85
CA GLY A 212 -4.17 -16.51 -6.88
C GLY A 212 -5.30 -15.58 -7.32
N GLN A 213 -6.56 -16.00 -7.05
CA GLN A 213 -7.75 -15.21 -7.41
C GLN A 213 -7.81 -13.85 -6.70
N PHE A 214 -7.27 -13.78 -5.48
CA PHE A 214 -7.17 -12.54 -4.71
C PHE A 214 -6.30 -11.47 -5.38
N GLN A 215 -5.49 -11.84 -6.38
CA GLN A 215 -4.71 -10.87 -7.13
C GLN A 215 -5.58 -9.95 -8.01
N LEU A 216 -6.75 -10.41 -8.41
CA LEU A 216 -7.72 -9.56 -9.11
C LEU A 216 -8.23 -8.43 -8.19
N GLU A 217 -8.45 -8.74 -6.92
CA GLU A 217 -8.86 -7.80 -5.88
C GLU A 217 -7.76 -6.75 -5.63
N ASN A 218 -6.51 -7.21 -5.50
CA ASN A 218 -5.35 -6.35 -5.32
C ASN A 218 -5.12 -5.44 -6.55
N ALA A 219 -5.24 -5.99 -7.76
CA ALA A 219 -5.13 -5.22 -9.00
C ALA A 219 -6.24 -4.17 -9.11
N ALA A 220 -7.49 -4.54 -8.86
CA ALA A 220 -8.62 -3.62 -8.89
C ALA A 220 -8.46 -2.47 -7.89
N THR A 221 -7.95 -2.76 -6.68
CA THR A 221 -7.67 -1.75 -5.66
C THR A 221 -6.56 -0.79 -6.10
N ALA A 222 -5.49 -1.30 -6.71
CA ALA A 222 -4.42 -0.48 -7.26
C ALA A 222 -4.92 0.43 -8.39
N ILE A 223 -5.75 -0.10 -9.30
CA ILE A 223 -6.36 0.67 -10.40
C ILE A 223 -7.26 1.78 -9.84
N ALA A 224 -8.17 1.45 -8.90
CA ALA A 224 -9.04 2.42 -8.26
C ALA A 224 -8.22 3.55 -7.61
N THR A 225 -7.13 3.20 -6.91
CA THR A 225 -6.25 4.17 -6.28
C THR A 225 -5.64 5.13 -7.29
N LEU A 226 -5.09 4.62 -8.38
CA LEU A 226 -4.42 5.47 -9.36
C LEU A 226 -5.40 6.35 -10.15
N ARG A 227 -6.61 5.85 -10.43
CA ARG A 227 -7.62 6.60 -11.17
C ARG A 227 -8.23 7.77 -10.40
N ILE A 228 -8.24 7.72 -9.06
CA ILE A 228 -8.72 8.85 -8.25
C ILE A 228 -7.67 9.93 -8.01
N LEU A 229 -6.41 9.68 -8.35
CA LEU A 229 -5.31 10.63 -8.20
C LEU A 229 -5.16 11.46 -9.49
N GLU A 230 -6.03 12.47 -9.64
CA GLU A 230 -6.16 13.29 -10.86
C GLU A 230 -4.85 13.96 -11.31
N ASP A 231 -3.94 14.25 -10.36
CA ASP A 231 -2.62 14.81 -10.66
C ASP A 231 -1.64 13.81 -11.29
N ILE A 232 -1.97 12.52 -11.27
CA ILE A 232 -1.15 11.44 -11.82
C ILE A 232 -1.77 10.98 -13.15
N LYS A 233 -1.20 11.44 -14.25
CA LYS A 233 -1.73 11.11 -15.59
C LYS A 233 -1.34 9.69 -16.00
N ILE A 234 -2.30 8.77 -15.94
CA ILE A 234 -2.15 7.39 -16.36
C ILE A 234 -3.17 7.07 -17.45
N LYS A 235 -2.69 6.52 -18.56
CA LYS A 235 -3.54 6.07 -19.67
C LYS A 235 -4.06 4.66 -19.39
N ASP A 236 -5.22 4.32 -19.93
CA ASP A 236 -5.80 2.97 -19.80
C ASP A 236 -4.82 1.87 -20.26
N GLN A 237 -4.04 2.12 -21.31
CA GLN A 237 -3.02 1.17 -21.78
C GLN A 237 -1.92 0.93 -20.74
N ASN A 238 -1.50 1.96 -19.98
CA ASN A 238 -0.52 1.78 -18.90
C ASN A 238 -1.07 0.89 -17.78
N ILE A 239 -2.37 1.00 -17.49
CA ILE A 239 -3.06 0.14 -16.52
C ILE A 239 -3.05 -1.31 -16.99
N ILE A 240 -3.48 -1.54 -18.24
CA ILE A 240 -3.56 -2.88 -18.85
C ILE A 240 -2.18 -3.55 -18.83
N ASP A 241 -1.16 -2.87 -19.36
CA ASP A 241 0.21 -3.39 -19.46
C ASP A 241 0.82 -3.60 -18.06
N GLY A 242 0.61 -2.64 -17.14
CA GLY A 242 1.13 -2.71 -15.80
C GLY A 242 0.54 -3.86 -14.98
N VAL A 243 -0.76 -4.12 -15.10
CA VAL A 243 -1.38 -5.27 -14.42
C VAL A 243 -0.82 -6.59 -14.96
N GLN A 244 -0.65 -6.71 -16.27
CA GLN A 244 -0.13 -7.90 -16.90
C GLN A 244 1.34 -8.16 -16.53
N LYS A 245 2.16 -7.11 -16.50
CA LYS A 245 3.61 -7.19 -16.22
C LYS A 245 3.96 -7.23 -14.73
N ALA A 246 2.99 -7.03 -13.84
CA ALA A 246 3.24 -6.99 -12.41
C ALA A 246 3.92 -8.26 -11.91
N SER A 247 4.96 -8.08 -11.12
CA SER A 247 5.72 -9.13 -10.44
C SER A 247 5.85 -8.78 -8.95
N ASN A 248 6.02 -9.79 -8.11
CA ASN A 248 6.20 -9.54 -6.68
C ASN A 248 7.51 -8.76 -6.43
N ILE A 249 7.41 -7.74 -5.54
CA ILE A 249 8.54 -6.94 -5.06
C ILE A 249 9.26 -7.82 -4.09
N ALA A 250 9.51 -8.75 -3.80
CA ALA A 250 10.16 -9.51 -2.70
C ALA A 250 9.50 -10.85 -2.38
N ARG A 251 8.87 -11.50 -3.34
CA ARG A 251 8.26 -12.82 -3.09
C ARG A 251 8.27 -13.70 -4.32
#